data_40d4e26bff4e9e6616dde4b7ec5c47a6
#
_entry.id   40d4e26bff4e9e6616dde4b7ec5c47a6
#
_cell.length_a   1.000
_cell.length_b   1.000
_cell.length_c   1.000
_cell.angle_alpha   90.00
_cell.angle_beta   90.00
_cell.angle_gamma   90.00
#
_symmetry.space_group_name_H-M   'P 1'
#
loop_
_entity.id
_entity.type
_entity.pdbx_description
1 polymer ?
#
loop_
_entity_poly.entity_id
_entity_poly.type
_entity_poly.pdbx_seq_one_letter_code
_entity_poly.pdbx_strand_id
1 'polypeptide(L)'
;MVPILILLLLVMLTFVSGIVRWLTFRYWFEESELRIQYGLIVKKNRFIPFDRIQTLNYKEGIFHRLFGLVQVSVETAGGSGMKAEADLTAITKDAADQIEEEMNAVKFGREVAEEQKFVKLEENVIYRMTPLELVGLATTSGGIGVIIAGVFTVVTQFADLLPLERIVGRLSGVIEFSAVMISLLVFMGLVIAWVISVALTMLNYYDFKVAIENERIVITRGLLEKKRVTIPVNRIQAVKVVENPVRQLFGWATVKLETAGGQEIEKGE
;
A
#
# COMPACT_ATOMS: atom_id res chain seq x y z
N MET A 1 -3.36 32.15 18.49
CA MET A 1 -3.30 31.08 19.54
C MET A 1 -4.48 30.12 19.46
N VAL A 2 -5.72 30.61 19.29
CA VAL A 2 -6.92 29.75 19.18
C VAL A 2 -6.82 28.63 18.11
N PRO A 3 -6.39 28.89 16.84
CA PRO A 3 -6.30 27.83 15.83
C PRO A 3 -5.28 26.74 16.16
N ILE A 4 -4.19 27.10 16.83
CA ILE A 4 -3.16 26.12 17.25
C ILE A 4 -3.72 25.21 18.35
N LEU A 5 -4.49 25.77 19.29
CA LEU A 5 -5.16 25.01 20.36
C LEU A 5 -6.21 24.04 19.79
N ILE A 6 -6.99 24.47 18.80
CA ILE A 6 -7.95 23.61 18.10
C ILE A 6 -7.25 22.48 17.36
N LEU A 7 -6.15 22.78 16.65
CA LEU A 7 -5.36 21.77 15.96
C LEU A 7 -4.79 20.73 16.93
N LEU A 8 -4.25 21.18 18.07
CA LEU A 8 -3.67 20.31 19.09
C LEU A 8 -4.76 19.44 19.75
N LEU A 9 -5.95 19.99 20.01
CA LEU A 9 -7.11 19.25 20.50
C LEU A 9 -7.55 18.17 19.50
N LEU A 10 -7.64 18.49 18.20
CA LEU A 10 -7.98 17.53 17.15
C LEU A 10 -6.96 16.41 17.06
N VAL A 11 -5.66 16.72 17.12
CA VAL A 11 -4.59 15.72 17.12
C VAL A 11 -4.71 14.82 18.37
N MET A 12 -4.97 15.39 19.52
CA MET A 12 -5.18 14.62 20.76
C MET A 12 -6.40 13.70 20.67
N LEU A 13 -7.52 14.18 20.15
CA LEU A 13 -8.75 13.38 19.97
C LEU A 13 -8.54 12.23 18.98
N THR A 14 -7.84 12.46 17.88
CA THR A 14 -7.52 11.39 16.90
C THR A 14 -6.60 10.35 17.53
N PHE A 15 -5.62 10.77 18.31
CA PHE A 15 -4.70 9.86 19.01
C PHE A 15 -5.42 9.00 20.04
N VAL A 16 -6.25 9.62 20.89
CA VAL A 16 -7.08 8.90 21.90
C VAL A 16 -8.03 7.93 21.20
N SER A 17 -8.69 8.33 20.11
CA SER A 17 -9.59 7.45 19.36
C SER A 17 -8.87 6.24 18.76
N GLY A 18 -7.62 6.41 18.33
CA GLY A 18 -6.75 5.33 17.86
C GLY A 18 -6.43 4.31 18.96
N ILE A 19 -6.02 4.80 20.14
CA ILE A 19 -5.74 3.95 21.31
C ILE A 19 -6.99 3.18 21.73
N VAL A 20 -8.13 3.85 21.84
CA VAL A 20 -9.40 3.22 22.19
C VAL A 20 -9.79 2.13 21.19
N ARG A 21 -9.64 2.41 19.90
CA ARG A 21 -9.90 1.40 18.84
C ARG A 21 -8.99 0.20 18.98
N TRP A 22 -7.71 0.40 19.27
CA TRP A 22 -6.76 -0.68 19.48
C TRP A 22 -7.07 -1.52 20.73
N LEU A 23 -7.41 -0.90 21.87
CA LEU A 23 -7.77 -1.58 23.11
C LEU A 23 -9.09 -2.36 23.02
N THR A 24 -10.02 -1.93 22.16
CA THR A 24 -11.31 -2.59 21.97
C THR A 24 -11.28 -3.65 20.87
N PHE A 25 -10.18 -3.74 20.10
CA PHE A 25 -10.02 -4.74 19.06
C PHE A 25 -9.63 -6.07 19.68
N ARG A 26 -10.43 -7.12 19.41
CA ARG A 26 -10.17 -8.49 19.84
C ARG A 26 -10.42 -9.44 18.70
N TYR A 27 -9.61 -10.48 18.59
CA TYR A 27 -9.81 -11.59 17.66
C TYR A 27 -9.52 -12.90 18.38
N TRP A 28 -10.18 -13.97 17.96
CA TRP A 28 -9.96 -15.32 18.46
C TRP A 28 -10.41 -16.34 17.42
N PHE A 29 -9.99 -17.59 17.60
CA PHE A 29 -10.35 -18.71 16.76
C PHE A 29 -11.35 -19.58 17.49
N GLU A 30 -12.45 -19.92 16.82
CA GLU A 30 -13.50 -20.76 17.38
C GLU A 30 -14.22 -21.49 16.24
N GLU A 31 -14.39 -22.83 16.38
CA GLU A 31 -15.14 -23.66 15.42
C GLU A 31 -14.72 -23.50 13.94
N SER A 32 -13.40 -23.41 13.67
CA SER A 32 -12.86 -23.16 12.32
C SER A 32 -13.24 -21.80 11.72
N GLU A 33 -13.52 -20.80 12.56
CA GLU A 33 -13.82 -19.43 12.17
C GLU A 33 -12.82 -18.46 12.82
N LEU A 34 -12.48 -17.41 12.05
CA LEU A 34 -11.82 -16.22 12.59
C LEU A 34 -12.91 -15.25 13.07
N ARG A 35 -13.00 -15.07 14.38
CA ARG A 35 -13.94 -14.13 15.00
C ARG A 35 -13.23 -12.85 15.37
N ILE A 36 -13.81 -11.72 14.98
CA ILE A 36 -13.25 -10.39 15.19
C ILE A 36 -14.31 -9.52 15.85
N GLN A 37 -13.95 -8.90 16.97
CA GLN A 37 -14.80 -7.95 17.68
C GLN A 37 -14.09 -6.60 17.75
N TYR A 38 -14.79 -5.53 17.39
CA TYR A 38 -14.29 -4.16 17.49
C TYR A 38 -15.41 -3.16 17.77
N GLY A 39 -15.03 -1.99 18.28
CA GLY A 39 -15.95 -0.88 18.61
C GLY A 39 -16.19 -0.71 20.10
N LEU A 40 -16.28 0.54 20.54
CA LEU A 40 -16.44 0.92 21.94
C LEU A 40 -17.92 0.93 22.35
N ILE A 41 -18.74 1.73 21.65
CA ILE A 41 -20.16 1.94 21.96
C ILE A 41 -21.01 0.89 21.25
N VAL A 42 -20.80 0.74 19.94
CA VAL A 42 -21.44 -0.28 19.13
C VAL A 42 -20.43 -1.38 18.84
N LYS A 43 -20.56 -2.51 19.52
CA LYS A 43 -19.72 -3.68 19.27
C LYS A 43 -20.14 -4.32 17.96
N LYS A 44 -19.18 -4.42 17.05
CA LYS A 44 -19.34 -5.15 15.77
C LYS A 44 -18.61 -6.47 15.88
N ASN A 45 -19.32 -7.55 15.64
CA ASN A 45 -18.75 -8.89 15.58
C ASN A 45 -18.73 -9.33 14.12
N ARG A 46 -17.62 -9.88 13.66
CA ARG A 46 -17.47 -10.51 12.35
C ARG A 46 -17.04 -11.95 12.55
N PHE A 47 -17.66 -12.84 11.81
CA PHE A 47 -17.42 -14.28 11.80
C PHE A 47 -16.97 -14.65 10.40
N ILE A 48 -15.74 -15.10 10.24
CA ILE A 48 -15.13 -15.39 8.95
C ILE A 48 -14.69 -16.86 8.98
N PRO A 49 -15.46 -17.76 8.35
CA PRO A 49 -15.05 -19.16 8.23
C PRO A 49 -13.75 -19.30 7.43
N PHE A 50 -12.82 -20.10 7.89
CA PHE A 50 -11.52 -20.29 7.26
C PHE A 50 -11.61 -20.85 5.83
N ASP A 51 -12.62 -21.67 5.54
CA ASP A 51 -12.87 -22.21 4.21
C ASP A 51 -13.22 -21.10 3.19
N ARG A 52 -13.82 -19.99 3.65
CA ARG A 52 -14.16 -18.83 2.82
C ARG A 52 -13.00 -17.86 2.62
N ILE A 53 -12.00 -17.86 3.49
CA ILE A 53 -10.83 -16.99 3.35
C ILE A 53 -10.08 -17.40 2.09
N GLN A 54 -9.82 -16.45 1.23
CA GLN A 54 -9.15 -16.70 -0.04
C GLN A 54 -7.69 -16.32 0.02
N THR A 55 -7.44 -15.11 0.49
CA THR A 55 -6.10 -14.55 0.58
C THR A 55 -5.92 -13.82 1.89
N LEU A 56 -4.68 -13.87 2.38
CA LEU A 56 -4.19 -13.05 3.47
C LEU A 56 -3.12 -12.12 2.90
N ASN A 57 -3.38 -10.82 2.95
CA ASN A 57 -2.44 -9.81 2.53
C ASN A 57 -1.80 -9.17 3.74
N TYR A 58 -0.47 -9.12 3.75
CA TYR A 58 0.32 -8.60 4.86
C TYR A 58 0.90 -7.24 4.52
N LYS A 59 0.87 -6.33 5.48
CA LYS A 59 1.38 -4.98 5.37
C LYS A 59 2.13 -4.59 6.64
N GLU A 60 3.41 -4.29 6.49
CA GLU A 60 4.28 -3.88 7.59
C GLU A 60 4.81 -2.48 7.35
N GLY A 61 4.24 -1.47 7.99
CA GLY A 61 4.78 -0.11 8.00
C GLY A 61 6.00 -0.01 8.93
N ILE A 62 6.70 1.12 8.90
CA ILE A 62 7.91 1.37 9.72
C ILE A 62 7.63 1.13 11.20
N PHE A 63 6.54 1.70 11.72
CA PHE A 63 6.16 1.53 13.13
C PHE A 63 5.76 0.09 13.45
N HIS A 64 5.06 -0.60 12.54
CA HIS A 64 4.72 -2.01 12.73
C HIS A 64 5.99 -2.85 12.86
N ARG A 65 6.98 -2.61 12.01
CA ARG A 65 8.27 -3.34 12.05
C ARG A 65 9.04 -3.09 13.34
N LEU A 66 9.03 -1.85 13.84
CA LEU A 66 9.72 -1.49 15.09
C LEU A 66 9.15 -2.25 16.29
N PHE A 67 7.83 -2.47 16.31
CA PHE A 67 7.12 -3.17 17.41
C PHE A 67 6.85 -4.65 17.11
N GLY A 68 7.38 -5.21 16.02
CA GLY A 68 7.13 -6.60 15.63
C GLY A 68 5.68 -6.90 15.24
N LEU A 69 4.94 -5.88 14.82
CA LEU A 69 3.53 -5.96 14.43
C LEU A 69 3.38 -6.07 12.92
N VAL A 70 2.21 -6.52 12.48
CA VAL A 70 1.80 -6.60 11.08
C VAL A 70 0.31 -6.29 10.97
N GLN A 71 -0.09 -5.67 9.88
CA GLN A 71 -1.48 -5.58 9.47
C GLN A 71 -1.79 -6.75 8.54
N VAL A 72 -2.89 -7.46 8.80
CA VAL A 72 -3.37 -8.56 7.96
C VAL A 72 -4.73 -8.20 7.43
N SER A 73 -4.86 -8.16 6.11
CA SER A 73 -6.14 -7.98 5.42
C SER A 73 -6.66 -9.32 4.93
N VAL A 74 -7.85 -9.67 5.38
CA VAL A 74 -8.51 -10.95 5.08
C VAL A 74 -9.50 -10.74 3.93
N GLU A 75 -9.33 -11.49 2.86
CA GLU A 75 -10.22 -11.48 1.70
C GLU A 75 -10.98 -12.79 1.58
N THR A 76 -12.28 -12.71 1.31
CA THR A 76 -13.17 -13.90 1.19
C THR A 76 -13.87 -13.95 -0.17
N ALA A 77 -14.47 -15.12 -0.45
CA ALA A 77 -15.12 -15.40 -1.73
C ALA A 77 -16.35 -14.54 -2.05
N GLY A 78 -16.97 -13.95 -1.04
CA GLY A 78 -18.24 -13.21 -1.17
C GLY A 78 -18.13 -11.71 -0.87
N GLY A 79 -16.93 -11.21 -0.57
CA GLY A 79 -16.69 -9.79 -0.30
C GLY A 79 -16.98 -8.95 -1.55
N SER A 80 -17.65 -7.81 -1.36
CA SER A 80 -17.87 -6.83 -2.43
C SER A 80 -16.52 -6.24 -2.86
N GLY A 81 -15.90 -6.78 -3.87
CA GLY A 81 -14.59 -6.59 -4.51
C GLY A 81 -13.71 -5.34 -4.28
N MET A 82 -14.14 -4.37 -3.48
CA MET A 82 -13.39 -3.15 -3.22
C MET A 82 -12.76 -3.05 -1.82
N LYS A 83 -13.12 -3.91 -0.87
CA LYS A 83 -12.60 -3.83 0.50
C LYS A 83 -12.38 -5.23 1.07
N ALA A 84 -11.26 -5.40 1.77
CA ALA A 84 -11.05 -6.58 2.60
C ALA A 84 -12.24 -6.78 3.55
N GLU A 85 -12.69 -8.04 3.73
CA GLU A 85 -13.79 -8.34 4.63
C GLU A 85 -13.44 -8.02 6.07
N ALA A 86 -12.17 -8.17 6.43
CA ALA A 86 -11.65 -7.73 7.71
C ALA A 86 -10.18 -7.29 7.62
N ASP A 87 -9.85 -6.27 8.40
CA ASP A 87 -8.49 -5.77 8.59
C ASP A 87 -8.10 -5.90 10.06
N LEU A 88 -7.09 -6.73 10.33
CA LEU A 88 -6.43 -6.83 11.62
C LEU A 88 -5.25 -5.85 11.61
N THR A 89 -5.45 -4.67 12.19
CA THR A 89 -4.57 -3.51 11.97
C THR A 89 -3.22 -3.58 12.67
N ALA A 90 -3.09 -4.35 13.77
CA ALA A 90 -1.85 -4.44 14.52
C ALA A 90 -1.83 -5.73 15.36
N ILE A 91 -1.42 -6.83 14.75
CA ILE A 91 -1.22 -8.11 15.41
C ILE A 91 0.26 -8.49 15.37
N THR A 92 0.70 -9.39 16.24
CA THR A 92 2.07 -9.90 16.19
C THR A 92 2.28 -10.77 14.95
N LYS A 93 3.53 -10.89 14.50
CA LYS A 93 3.85 -11.79 13.38
C LYS A 93 3.48 -13.22 13.66
N ASP A 94 3.76 -13.70 14.88
CA ASP A 94 3.41 -15.06 15.32
C ASP A 94 1.89 -15.31 15.25
N ALA A 95 1.08 -14.30 15.61
CA ALA A 95 -0.37 -14.40 15.50
C ALA A 95 -0.83 -14.41 14.04
N ALA A 96 -0.17 -13.66 13.17
CA ALA A 96 -0.45 -13.68 11.74
C ALA A 96 -0.09 -15.02 11.09
N ASP A 97 1.03 -15.60 11.50
CA ASP A 97 1.46 -16.95 11.06
C ASP A 97 0.47 -18.03 11.55
N GLN A 98 -0.04 -17.92 12.78
CA GLN A 98 -1.09 -18.80 13.30
C GLN A 98 -2.37 -18.74 12.47
N ILE A 99 -2.80 -17.53 12.05
CA ILE A 99 -3.98 -17.38 11.17
C ILE A 99 -3.75 -18.10 9.84
N GLU A 100 -2.55 -17.98 9.27
CA GLU A 100 -2.19 -18.64 8.01
C GLU A 100 -2.14 -20.17 8.18
N GLU A 101 -1.60 -20.66 9.30
CA GLU A 101 -1.54 -22.08 9.62
C GLU A 101 -2.94 -22.69 9.79
N GLU A 102 -3.81 -22.07 10.57
CA GLU A 102 -5.18 -22.55 10.77
C GLU A 102 -5.98 -22.53 9.46
N MET A 103 -5.84 -21.48 8.67
CA MET A 103 -6.46 -21.40 7.34
C MET A 103 -5.97 -22.55 6.44
N ASN A 104 -4.67 -22.82 6.40
CA ASN A 104 -4.10 -23.87 5.57
C ASN A 104 -4.49 -25.26 6.10
N ALA A 105 -4.55 -25.46 7.42
CA ALA A 105 -4.97 -26.71 8.04
C ALA A 105 -6.43 -27.07 7.70
N VAL A 106 -7.31 -26.06 7.65
CA VAL A 106 -8.71 -26.26 7.24
C VAL A 106 -8.84 -26.56 5.74
N LYS A 107 -8.03 -25.88 4.90
CA LYS A 107 -8.11 -26.02 3.44
C LYS A 107 -7.46 -27.29 2.89
N PHE A 108 -6.33 -27.68 3.44
CA PHE A 108 -5.48 -28.74 2.86
C PHE A 108 -5.34 -29.96 3.80
N GLY A 109 -5.83 -29.89 5.03
CA GLY A 109 -5.61 -30.86 6.07
C GLY A 109 -4.32 -30.58 6.86
N ARG A 110 -4.30 -30.98 8.14
CA ARG A 110 -3.20 -30.65 9.07
C ARG A 110 -1.86 -31.26 8.66
N GLU A 111 -1.87 -32.48 8.16
CA GLU A 111 -0.64 -33.19 7.74
C GLU A 111 0.05 -32.46 6.58
N VAL A 112 -0.72 -32.01 5.58
CA VAL A 112 -0.20 -31.25 4.43
C VAL A 112 0.27 -29.85 4.86
N ALA A 113 -0.42 -29.22 5.81
CA ALA A 113 -0.04 -27.90 6.31
C ALA A 113 1.29 -27.93 7.09
N GLU A 114 1.56 -29.02 7.85
CA GLU A 114 2.85 -29.20 8.52
C GLU A 114 3.98 -29.47 7.53
N GLU A 115 3.75 -30.30 6.51
CA GLU A 115 4.73 -30.57 5.45
C GLU A 115 5.09 -29.29 4.66
N GLN A 116 4.09 -28.45 4.38
CA GLN A 116 4.30 -27.15 3.75
C GLN A 116 5.10 -26.18 4.61
N LYS A 117 5.05 -26.27 5.92
CA LYS A 117 5.86 -25.45 6.84
C LYS A 117 7.35 -25.76 6.70
N PHE A 118 7.70 -27.02 6.49
CA PHE A 118 9.09 -27.46 6.24
C PHE A 118 9.58 -27.10 4.83
N VAL A 119 8.68 -27.09 3.84
CA VAL A 119 8.98 -26.73 2.44
C VAL A 119 9.05 -25.20 2.21
N LYS A 120 8.57 -24.39 3.17
CA LYS A 120 8.63 -22.90 3.12
C LYS A 120 10.06 -22.33 3.00
N LEU A 121 11.09 -23.19 3.01
CA LEU A 121 12.50 -22.80 2.87
C LEU A 121 12.98 -22.60 1.44
N GLU A 122 12.22 -23.03 0.42
CA GLU A 122 12.55 -22.76 -0.98
C GLU A 122 11.48 -21.87 -1.62
N GLU A 123 11.61 -20.54 -1.40
CA GLU A 123 10.89 -19.56 -2.20
C GLU A 123 11.26 -19.76 -3.66
N ASN A 124 10.38 -20.35 -4.47
CA ASN A 124 10.59 -20.41 -5.92
C ASN A 124 10.40 -19.02 -6.53
N VAL A 125 11.44 -18.19 -6.43
CA VAL A 125 11.41 -16.82 -6.95
C VAL A 125 11.49 -16.88 -8.47
N ILE A 126 10.39 -16.53 -9.14
CA ILE A 126 10.31 -16.47 -10.61
C ILE A 126 10.96 -15.19 -11.14
N TYR A 127 10.75 -14.09 -10.43
CA TYR A 127 11.20 -12.78 -10.85
C TYR A 127 11.62 -11.92 -9.66
N ARG A 128 12.75 -11.24 -9.81
CA ARG A 128 13.21 -10.22 -8.88
C ARG A 128 13.64 -9.00 -9.67
N MET A 129 13.03 -7.87 -9.37
CA MET A 129 13.33 -6.61 -10.05
C MET A 129 14.75 -6.15 -9.74
N THR A 130 15.50 -5.83 -10.78
CA THR A 130 16.85 -5.28 -10.65
C THR A 130 16.79 -3.79 -10.30
N PRO A 131 17.86 -3.21 -9.70
CA PRO A 131 17.90 -1.78 -9.41
C PRO A 131 17.71 -0.90 -10.66
N LEU A 132 18.19 -1.34 -11.82
CA LEU A 132 18.04 -0.60 -13.07
C LEU A 132 16.59 -0.58 -13.55
N GLU A 133 15.90 -1.71 -13.48
CA GLU A 133 14.46 -1.81 -13.80
C GLU A 133 13.63 -0.98 -12.81
N LEU A 134 14.01 -0.94 -11.53
CA LEU A 134 13.35 -0.11 -10.52
C LEU A 134 13.48 1.39 -10.84
N VAL A 135 14.68 1.84 -11.23
CA VAL A 135 14.87 3.23 -11.68
C VAL A 135 14.04 3.49 -12.94
N GLY A 136 14.05 2.58 -13.90
CA GLY A 136 13.25 2.69 -15.12
C GLY A 136 11.74 2.75 -14.83
N LEU A 137 11.25 1.90 -13.93
CA LEU A 137 9.87 1.95 -13.45
C LEU A 137 9.55 3.32 -12.82
N ALA A 138 10.41 3.79 -11.91
CA ALA A 138 10.21 5.01 -11.18
C ALA A 138 10.19 6.26 -12.09
N THR A 139 11.05 6.30 -13.11
CA THR A 139 11.13 7.41 -14.05
C THR A 139 9.99 7.42 -15.09
N THR A 140 9.43 6.24 -15.40
CA THR A 140 8.34 6.09 -16.37
C THR A 140 6.95 6.01 -15.74
N SER A 141 6.85 5.99 -14.41
CA SER A 141 5.57 6.00 -13.68
C SER A 141 4.91 7.38 -13.74
N GLY A 142 3.60 7.39 -14.01
CA GLY A 142 2.82 8.63 -14.18
C GLY A 142 2.59 9.47 -12.91
N GLY A 143 3.21 9.11 -11.77
CA GLY A 143 2.98 9.78 -10.47
C GLY A 143 3.32 11.28 -10.45
N ILE A 144 4.11 11.77 -11.39
CA ILE A 144 4.44 13.20 -11.50
C ILE A 144 3.17 14.05 -11.70
N GLY A 145 2.18 13.58 -12.46
CA GLY A 145 0.92 14.30 -12.70
C GLY A 145 0.13 14.53 -11.43
N VAL A 146 0.09 13.54 -10.55
CA VAL A 146 -0.59 13.63 -9.24
C VAL A 146 0.11 14.63 -8.33
N ILE A 147 1.44 14.64 -8.30
CA ILE A 147 2.22 15.60 -7.51
C ILE A 147 2.01 17.01 -8.01
N ILE A 148 2.08 17.23 -9.35
CA ILE A 148 1.82 18.56 -9.95
C ILE A 148 0.40 19.03 -9.62
N ALA A 149 -0.61 18.17 -9.77
CA ALA A 149 -1.99 18.49 -9.42
C ALA A 149 -2.14 18.80 -7.93
N GLY A 150 -1.48 18.05 -7.05
CA GLY A 150 -1.48 18.30 -5.60
C GLY A 150 -0.83 19.64 -5.25
N VAL A 151 0.35 19.93 -5.80
CA VAL A 151 1.03 21.23 -5.62
C VAL A 151 0.17 22.38 -6.13
N PHE A 152 -0.42 22.24 -7.32
CA PHE A 152 -1.31 23.25 -7.88
C PHE A 152 -2.51 23.49 -6.99
N THR A 153 -3.15 22.43 -6.47
CA THR A 153 -4.27 22.54 -5.54
C THR A 153 -3.88 23.26 -4.25
N VAL A 154 -2.73 22.90 -3.66
CA VAL A 154 -2.22 23.57 -2.46
C VAL A 154 -1.95 25.05 -2.75
N VAL A 155 -1.27 25.37 -3.82
CA VAL A 155 -0.96 26.78 -4.19
C VAL A 155 -2.25 27.58 -4.39
N THR A 156 -3.26 27.01 -5.06
CA THR A 156 -4.52 27.72 -5.30
C THR A 156 -5.38 27.87 -4.03
N GLN A 157 -5.39 26.86 -3.15
CA GLN A 157 -6.14 26.94 -1.89
C GLN A 157 -5.51 27.88 -0.85
N PHE A 158 -4.19 28.00 -0.88
CA PHE A 158 -3.45 28.83 0.08
C PHE A 158 -2.89 30.12 -0.57
N ALA A 159 -3.31 30.43 -1.79
CA ALA A 159 -2.86 31.61 -2.52
C ALA A 159 -3.05 32.92 -1.73
N ASP A 160 -4.18 33.04 -1.01
CA ASP A 160 -4.48 34.21 -0.18
C ASP A 160 -3.65 34.27 1.12
N LEU A 161 -3.14 33.12 1.59
CA LEU A 161 -2.28 33.02 2.79
C LEU A 161 -0.79 33.20 2.43
N LEU A 162 -0.43 32.93 1.20
CA LEU A 162 0.94 33.14 0.72
C LEU A 162 1.07 34.64 0.37
N PRO A 163 2.10 35.36 0.88
CA PRO A 163 2.31 36.77 0.59
C PRO A 163 2.87 36.94 -0.84
N LEU A 164 2.15 36.38 -1.83
CA LEU A 164 2.55 36.38 -3.25
C LEU A 164 2.75 37.80 -3.77
N GLU A 165 1.89 38.76 -3.34
CA GLU A 165 2.05 40.16 -3.68
C GLU A 165 3.36 40.75 -3.18
N ARG A 166 3.84 40.36 -1.98
CA ARG A 166 5.13 40.80 -1.45
C ARG A 166 6.32 40.19 -2.20
N ILE A 167 6.15 38.93 -2.62
CA ILE A 167 7.17 38.20 -3.39
C ILE A 167 7.24 38.76 -4.81
N VAL A 168 6.09 38.90 -5.47
CA VAL A 168 5.96 39.44 -6.81
C VAL A 168 6.30 40.95 -6.80
N GLY A 169 5.85 41.72 -5.81
CA GLY A 169 6.15 43.16 -5.70
C GLY A 169 7.65 43.45 -5.43
N ARG A 170 8.39 42.59 -4.76
CA ARG A 170 9.86 42.70 -4.65
C ARG A 170 10.56 42.30 -5.96
N LEU A 171 9.96 41.44 -6.76
CA LEU A 171 10.46 41.04 -8.06
C LEU A 171 10.08 42.03 -9.16
N SER A 172 9.05 42.87 -8.97
CA SER A 172 8.59 43.86 -9.95
C SER A 172 9.60 44.96 -10.26
N GLY A 173 10.59 45.18 -9.39
CA GLY A 173 11.76 46.02 -9.71
C GLY A 173 12.78 45.41 -10.68
N VAL A 174 12.55 44.14 -11.11
CA VAL A 174 13.43 43.35 -11.98
C VAL A 174 12.62 42.80 -13.18
N ILE A 175 11.68 43.59 -13.69
CA ILE A 175 10.62 43.14 -14.61
C ILE A 175 11.13 42.60 -15.96
N GLU A 176 12.30 42.95 -16.40
CA GLU A 176 12.89 42.36 -17.62
C GLU A 176 13.54 41.00 -17.41
N PHE A 177 13.89 40.65 -16.14
CA PHE A 177 14.38 39.33 -15.72
C PHE A 177 13.23 38.36 -15.40
N SER A 178 12.00 38.81 -15.33
CA SER A 178 10.90 38.11 -14.62
C SER A 178 10.38 36.88 -15.34
N ALA A 179 10.24 36.86 -16.63
CA ALA A 179 9.68 35.70 -17.35
C ALA A 179 10.63 34.50 -17.33
N VAL A 180 11.93 34.75 -17.51
CA VAL A 180 12.96 33.69 -17.44
C VAL A 180 13.09 33.14 -16.01
N MET A 181 13.03 34.03 -15.01
CA MET A 181 13.14 33.62 -13.61
C MET A 181 11.93 32.83 -13.13
N ILE A 182 10.72 33.24 -13.53
CA ILE A 182 9.48 32.49 -13.24
C ILE A 182 9.51 31.13 -13.94
N SER A 183 9.90 31.08 -15.22
CA SER A 183 9.99 29.81 -15.96
C SER A 183 11.04 28.87 -15.33
N LEU A 184 12.17 29.43 -14.86
CA LEU A 184 13.19 28.66 -14.15
C LEU A 184 12.69 28.11 -12.79
N LEU A 185 11.95 28.92 -12.02
CA LEU A 185 11.36 28.48 -10.75
C LEU A 185 10.31 27.39 -10.98
N VAL A 186 9.45 27.54 -11.99
CA VAL A 186 8.47 26.51 -12.37
C VAL A 186 9.18 25.23 -12.81
N PHE A 187 10.19 25.33 -13.67
CA PHE A 187 10.99 24.20 -14.10
C PHE A 187 11.67 23.50 -12.92
N MET A 188 12.28 24.26 -12.02
CA MET A 188 12.89 23.70 -10.81
C MET A 188 11.86 23.00 -9.92
N GLY A 189 10.67 23.57 -9.74
CA GLY A 189 9.55 22.95 -9.03
C GLY A 189 9.12 21.63 -9.65
N LEU A 190 9.03 21.57 -10.97
CA LEU A 190 8.71 20.34 -11.71
C LEU A 190 9.79 19.27 -11.56
N VAL A 191 11.07 19.67 -11.61
CA VAL A 191 12.20 18.74 -11.38
C VAL A 191 12.17 18.19 -9.97
N ILE A 192 11.94 19.04 -8.96
CA ILE A 192 11.84 18.61 -7.56
C ILE A 192 10.66 17.64 -7.39
N ALA A 193 9.49 17.96 -7.95
CA ALA A 193 8.32 17.09 -7.91
C ALA A 193 8.60 15.73 -8.58
N TRP A 194 9.29 15.75 -9.72
CA TRP A 194 9.70 14.51 -10.39
C TRP A 194 10.67 13.68 -9.55
N VAL A 195 11.69 14.29 -8.96
CA VAL A 195 12.64 13.59 -8.07
C VAL A 195 11.92 12.97 -6.87
N ILE A 196 10.99 13.70 -6.25
CA ILE A 196 10.17 13.19 -5.15
C ILE A 196 9.33 12.00 -5.63
N SER A 197 8.69 12.08 -6.79
CA SER A 197 7.90 10.98 -7.38
C SER A 197 8.76 9.74 -7.61
N VAL A 198 9.94 9.91 -8.21
CA VAL A 198 10.90 8.83 -8.41
C VAL A 198 11.30 8.19 -7.09
N ALA A 199 11.65 9.00 -6.08
CA ALA A 199 12.04 8.51 -4.76
C ALA A 199 10.92 7.72 -4.08
N LEU A 200 9.68 8.23 -4.11
CA LEU A 200 8.51 7.53 -3.56
C LEU A 200 8.23 6.21 -4.28
N THR A 201 8.35 6.18 -5.60
CA THR A 201 8.18 4.95 -6.39
C THR A 201 9.28 3.94 -6.05
N MET A 202 10.53 4.36 -5.94
CA MET A 202 11.63 3.49 -5.52
C MET A 202 11.40 2.90 -4.13
N LEU A 203 10.92 3.70 -3.17
CA LEU A 203 10.58 3.23 -1.82
C LEU A 203 9.43 2.21 -1.83
N ASN A 204 8.42 2.42 -2.68
CA ASN A 204 7.25 1.53 -2.77
C ASN A 204 7.52 0.21 -3.48
N TYR A 205 8.47 0.18 -4.42
CA TYR A 205 8.81 -1.01 -5.21
C TYR A 205 10.16 -1.61 -4.85
N TYR A 206 10.78 -1.14 -3.78
CA TYR A 206 12.04 -1.69 -3.30
C TYR A 206 11.91 -3.20 -3.04
N ASP A 207 12.94 -3.97 -3.41
CA ASP A 207 13.01 -5.43 -3.28
C ASP A 207 11.75 -6.14 -3.83
N PHE A 208 11.27 -5.69 -4.99
CA PHE A 208 10.13 -6.32 -5.65
C PHE A 208 10.49 -7.73 -6.09
N LYS A 209 9.72 -8.69 -5.58
CA LYS A 209 9.87 -10.13 -5.87
C LYS A 209 8.52 -10.74 -6.20
N VAL A 210 8.55 -11.67 -7.15
CA VAL A 210 7.42 -12.54 -7.46
C VAL A 210 7.88 -13.98 -7.26
N ALA A 211 7.19 -14.71 -6.40
CA ALA A 211 7.45 -16.13 -6.14
C ALA A 211 6.20 -16.96 -6.38
N ILE A 212 6.35 -18.25 -6.65
CA ILE A 212 5.26 -19.22 -6.62
C ILE A 212 5.42 -20.06 -5.36
N GLU A 213 4.38 -20.06 -4.52
CA GLU A 213 4.26 -20.87 -3.33
C GLU A 213 2.92 -21.64 -3.40
N ASN A 214 2.94 -22.95 -3.48
CA ASN A 214 1.74 -23.81 -3.42
C ASN A 214 0.58 -23.34 -4.31
N GLU A 215 0.82 -23.21 -5.63
CA GLU A 215 -0.15 -22.72 -6.62
C GLU A 215 -0.68 -21.30 -6.34
N ARG A 216 0.09 -20.50 -5.61
CA ARG A 216 -0.19 -19.10 -5.33
C ARG A 216 0.97 -18.24 -5.83
N ILE A 217 0.64 -17.13 -6.44
CA ILE A 217 1.60 -16.08 -6.78
C ILE A 217 1.75 -15.17 -5.55
N VAL A 218 2.95 -15.08 -5.02
CA VAL A 218 3.27 -14.21 -3.87
C VAL A 218 4.11 -13.04 -4.38
N ILE A 219 3.60 -11.84 -4.20
CA ILE A 219 4.26 -10.60 -4.59
C ILE A 219 4.70 -9.88 -3.31
N THR A 220 5.99 -9.64 -3.17
CA THR A 220 6.56 -8.90 -2.04
C THR A 220 7.23 -7.64 -2.56
N ARG A 221 6.96 -6.49 -1.92
CA ARG A 221 7.57 -5.20 -2.30
C ARG A 221 7.55 -4.19 -1.16
N GLY A 222 8.41 -3.19 -1.24
CA GLY A 222 8.41 -1.98 -0.42
C GLY A 222 9.47 -1.94 0.67
N LEU A 223 10.05 -0.74 0.87
CA LEU A 223 11.08 -0.47 1.88
C LEU A 223 10.48 0.09 3.18
N LEU A 224 9.71 1.18 3.07
CA LEU A 224 9.08 1.82 4.22
C LEU A 224 7.83 1.05 4.67
N GLU A 225 7.07 0.57 3.73
CA GLU A 225 5.88 -0.24 3.93
C GLU A 225 6.03 -1.54 3.14
N LYS A 226 6.46 -2.61 3.80
CA LYS A 226 6.59 -3.92 3.17
C LYS A 226 5.21 -4.53 2.98
N LYS A 227 4.86 -4.85 1.73
CA LYS A 227 3.61 -5.50 1.34
C LYS A 227 3.89 -6.89 0.82
N ARG A 228 3.14 -7.88 1.29
CA ARG A 228 3.09 -9.23 0.74
C ARG A 228 1.65 -9.50 0.32
N VAL A 229 1.44 -9.68 -0.98
CA VAL A 229 0.15 -9.97 -1.59
C VAL A 229 0.18 -11.39 -2.12
N THR A 230 -0.81 -12.20 -1.74
CA THR A 230 -0.91 -13.60 -2.16
C THR A 230 -2.10 -13.75 -3.10
N ILE A 231 -1.88 -14.31 -4.30
CA ILE A 231 -2.89 -14.48 -5.34
C ILE A 231 -2.98 -15.95 -5.70
N PRO A 232 -4.09 -16.65 -5.40
CA PRO A 232 -4.30 -18.02 -5.88
C PRO A 232 -4.40 -18.05 -7.41
N VAL A 233 -3.66 -18.95 -8.08
CA VAL A 233 -3.61 -19.04 -9.54
C VAL A 233 -4.99 -19.36 -10.13
N ASN A 234 -5.79 -20.19 -9.46
CA ASN A 234 -7.14 -20.57 -9.86
C ASN A 234 -8.15 -19.41 -9.86
N ARG A 235 -7.78 -18.24 -9.32
CA ARG A 235 -8.63 -17.03 -9.29
C ARG A 235 -8.27 -16.00 -10.31
N ILE A 236 -7.18 -16.18 -11.03
CA ILE A 236 -6.77 -15.29 -12.09
C ILE A 236 -7.74 -15.47 -13.25
N GLN A 237 -8.50 -14.42 -13.56
CA GLN A 237 -9.46 -14.40 -14.66
C GLN A 237 -8.85 -13.84 -15.94
N ALA A 238 -7.96 -12.87 -15.80
CA ALA A 238 -7.29 -12.27 -16.94
C ALA A 238 -5.86 -11.83 -16.58
N VAL A 239 -4.99 -11.94 -17.55
CA VAL A 239 -3.64 -11.39 -17.51
C VAL A 239 -3.55 -10.31 -18.57
N LYS A 240 -3.36 -9.05 -18.13
CA LYS A 240 -3.25 -7.91 -19.03
C LYS A 240 -1.81 -7.46 -19.08
N VAL A 241 -1.26 -7.38 -20.27
CA VAL A 241 0.07 -6.82 -20.51
C VAL A 241 -0.10 -5.41 -21.04
N VAL A 242 0.46 -4.44 -20.32
CA VAL A 242 0.38 -3.02 -20.68
C VAL A 242 1.79 -2.51 -20.98
N GLU A 243 1.96 -1.98 -22.16
CA GLU A 243 3.21 -1.41 -22.62
C GLU A 243 3.03 0.10 -22.83
N ASN A 244 3.79 0.89 -22.09
CA ASN A 244 3.89 2.32 -22.32
C ASN A 244 4.94 2.55 -23.45
N PRO A 245 4.74 3.52 -24.38
CA PRO A 245 5.70 3.79 -25.47
C PRO A 245 7.15 3.94 -25.01
N VAL A 246 7.39 4.59 -23.87
CA VAL A 246 8.73 4.73 -23.30
C VAL A 246 9.30 3.37 -22.85
N ARG A 247 8.46 2.51 -22.25
CA ARG A 247 8.88 1.18 -21.78
C ARG A 247 9.13 0.20 -22.92
N GLN A 248 8.40 0.36 -24.05
CA GLN A 248 8.62 -0.44 -25.25
C GLN A 248 10.03 -0.28 -25.81
N LEU A 249 10.63 0.93 -25.71
CA LEU A 249 12.02 1.16 -26.14
C LEU A 249 13.05 0.30 -25.37
N PHE A 250 12.71 -0.09 -24.13
CA PHE A 250 13.57 -0.93 -23.27
C PHE A 250 13.12 -2.38 -23.23
N GLY A 251 12.08 -2.75 -23.98
CA GLY A 251 11.49 -4.11 -23.94
C GLY A 251 10.79 -4.43 -22.61
N TRP A 252 10.26 -3.42 -21.90
CA TRP A 252 9.61 -3.59 -20.61
C TRP A 252 8.08 -3.50 -20.73
N ALA A 253 7.39 -4.38 -20.03
CA ALA A 253 5.95 -4.41 -19.95
C ALA A 253 5.49 -4.46 -18.49
N THR A 254 4.29 -3.95 -18.22
CA THR A 254 3.62 -4.11 -16.93
C THR A 254 2.60 -5.23 -17.05
N VAL A 255 2.71 -6.24 -16.21
CA VAL A 255 1.75 -7.34 -16.12
C VAL A 255 0.74 -7.03 -15.02
N LYS A 256 -0.54 -7.01 -15.37
CA LYS A 256 -1.65 -6.80 -14.47
C LYS A 256 -2.42 -8.10 -14.36
N LEU A 257 -2.72 -8.53 -13.14
CA LEU A 257 -3.52 -9.72 -12.87
C LEU A 257 -4.91 -9.29 -12.39
N GLU A 258 -5.93 -9.71 -13.12
CA GLU A 258 -7.33 -9.50 -12.73
C GLU A 258 -7.84 -10.77 -12.06
N THR A 259 -8.35 -10.64 -10.83
CA THR A 259 -8.87 -11.76 -10.05
C THR A 259 -10.39 -11.74 -9.95
N ALA A 260 -11.00 -12.91 -9.74
CA ALA A 260 -12.42 -13.03 -9.46
C ALA A 260 -12.76 -12.28 -8.17
N GLY A 261 -13.54 -11.19 -8.28
CA GLY A 261 -13.89 -10.32 -7.15
C GLY A 261 -13.52 -8.85 -7.35
N GLY A 262 -12.90 -8.48 -8.50
CA GLY A 262 -12.77 -7.09 -8.95
C GLY A 262 -11.70 -6.28 -8.22
N GLN A 263 -10.74 -6.89 -7.56
CA GLN A 263 -9.50 -6.19 -7.27
C GLN A 263 -8.64 -6.22 -8.54
N GLU A 264 -8.61 -5.11 -9.26
CA GLU A 264 -7.39 -4.75 -9.96
C GLU A 264 -6.30 -4.70 -8.87
N ILE A 265 -5.50 -5.78 -8.76
CA ILE A 265 -4.25 -5.73 -8.02
C ILE A 265 -3.30 -4.96 -8.90
N GLU A 266 -3.73 -3.74 -9.12
CA GLU A 266 -2.94 -2.68 -9.61
C GLU A 266 -3.22 -1.43 -8.80
N LYS A 267 -2.22 -1.01 -8.13
CA LYS A 267 -1.77 0.36 -8.17
C LYS A 267 -0.29 0.34 -7.97
N GLY A 268 0.35 -0.01 -9.03
CA GLY A 268 1.69 0.38 -9.33
C GLY A 268 1.61 1.30 -10.52
N GLU A 269 1.00 2.46 -10.36
CA GLU A 269 1.48 3.64 -11.05
C GLU A 269 2.68 4.14 -10.30
#